data_72b9300d48699246400bab9eae7e4649
#
_entry.id   72b9300d48699246400bab9eae7e4649
#
_cell.length_a   1.000
_cell.length_b   1.000
_cell.length_c   1.000
_cell.angle_alpha   90.00
_cell.angle_beta   90.00
_cell.angle_gamma   90.00
#
_symmetry.space_group_name_H-M   'P 1'
#
loop_
_entity.id
_entity.type
_entity.pdbx_description
1 polymer ?
#
loop_
_entity_poly.entity_id
_entity_poly.type
_entity_poly.pdbx_seq_one_letter_code
_entity_poly.pdbx_strand_id
1 'polypeptide(L)'
;IWYLNMLQEGEVMNKKHLAVFLEENVDYMIFKNQADLKKPKYKNLEIWKDGWETIMLGAFPKGDDVKKEIEEVQSYVNDATDEQKEQYKNSDRDSTYYIKEYLKKEELDYDEDTIEYLEDQCKPIIKHHKNHFNRARPYQVAEKLDMGFSRFITETSKTPSYPSGHTVQPYVVAEYYSKLYP
;
A
#
# COMPACT_ATOMS: atom_id res chain seq x y z
N ILE A 1 12.62 -6.35 -8.43
CA ILE A 1 13.14 -7.65 -8.92
C ILE A 1 14.04 -7.42 -10.13
N TRP A 2 13.61 -6.69 -11.16
CA TRP A 2 14.42 -6.42 -12.36
C TRP A 2 15.73 -5.68 -12.05
N TYR A 3 15.66 -4.66 -11.18
CA TYR A 3 16.83 -3.92 -10.70
C TYR A 3 17.80 -4.80 -9.89
N LEU A 4 17.27 -5.70 -9.06
CA LEU A 4 18.10 -6.67 -8.32
C LEU A 4 18.73 -7.72 -9.22
N ASN A 5 18.02 -8.17 -10.27
CA ASN A 5 18.58 -9.08 -11.26
C ASN A 5 19.70 -8.41 -12.07
N MET A 6 19.57 -7.13 -12.43
CA MET A 6 20.65 -6.37 -13.08
C MET A 6 21.90 -6.23 -12.19
N LEU A 7 21.72 -6.07 -10.88
CA LEU A 7 22.84 -6.04 -9.94
C LEU A 7 23.50 -7.41 -9.75
N GLN A 8 22.73 -8.50 -9.90
CA GLN A 8 23.24 -9.86 -9.84
C GLN A 8 24.01 -10.27 -11.11
N GLU A 9 23.69 -9.70 -12.27
CA GLU A 9 24.38 -9.96 -13.54
C GLU A 9 25.66 -9.13 -13.73
N GLY A 10 26.05 -8.33 -12.72
CA GLY A 10 27.31 -7.60 -12.72
C GLY A 10 27.38 -6.42 -13.70
N GLU A 11 26.29 -6.05 -14.34
CA GLU A 11 26.22 -4.84 -15.13
C GLU A 11 26.07 -3.61 -14.24
N VAL A 12 27.17 -2.91 -14.04
CA VAL A 12 27.17 -1.58 -13.44
C VAL A 12 26.51 -0.62 -14.43
N MET A 13 25.21 -0.38 -14.23
CA MET A 13 24.48 0.62 -15.00
C MET A 13 25.16 1.99 -14.79
N ASN A 14 25.71 2.52 -15.85
CA ASN A 14 26.35 3.83 -15.77
C ASN A 14 25.28 4.89 -15.42
N LYS A 15 25.66 5.97 -14.72
CA LYS A 15 24.76 7.02 -14.24
C LYS A 15 23.85 7.60 -15.36
N LYS A 16 24.33 7.64 -16.59
CA LYS A 16 23.59 8.13 -17.76
C LYS A 16 22.47 7.16 -18.16
N HIS A 17 22.74 5.86 -18.17
CA HIS A 17 21.72 4.83 -18.44
C HIS A 17 20.68 4.76 -17.31
N LEU A 18 21.12 4.94 -16.06
CA LEU A 18 20.21 5.03 -14.92
C LEU A 18 19.29 6.26 -15.03
N ALA A 19 19.82 7.41 -15.43
CA ALA A 19 19.03 8.62 -15.61
C ALA A 19 17.97 8.44 -16.70
N VAL A 20 18.34 7.91 -17.87
CA VAL A 20 17.39 7.60 -18.97
C VAL A 20 16.35 6.59 -18.52
N PHE A 21 16.76 5.53 -17.83
CA PHE A 21 15.83 4.55 -17.29
C PHE A 21 14.83 5.17 -16.30
N LEU A 22 15.30 6.06 -15.42
CA LEU A 22 14.45 6.77 -14.45
C LEU A 22 13.50 7.75 -15.16
N GLU A 23 13.96 8.46 -16.19
CA GLU A 23 13.13 9.38 -16.99
C GLU A 23 12.05 8.64 -17.76
N GLU A 24 12.40 7.52 -18.42
CA GLU A 24 11.47 6.80 -19.29
C GLU A 24 10.53 5.85 -18.55
N ASN A 25 10.98 5.23 -17.43
CA ASN A 25 10.26 4.10 -16.86
C ASN A 25 9.94 4.21 -15.37
N VAL A 26 10.56 5.10 -14.61
CA VAL A 26 10.50 5.07 -13.14
C VAL A 26 10.12 6.40 -12.52
N ASP A 27 10.45 7.53 -13.11
CA ASP A 27 10.29 8.84 -12.50
C ASP A 27 8.85 9.13 -12.03
N TYR A 28 7.85 8.79 -12.84
CA TYR A 28 6.44 8.95 -12.47
C TYR A 28 5.92 7.85 -11.52
N MET A 29 6.70 6.81 -11.28
CA MET A 29 6.34 5.71 -10.37
C MET A 29 6.90 5.89 -8.97
N ILE A 30 7.76 6.90 -8.77
CA ILE A 30 8.38 7.21 -7.48
C ILE A 30 7.52 8.23 -6.73
N PHE A 31 7.32 7.99 -5.44
CA PHE A 31 6.60 8.93 -4.59
C PHE A 31 7.43 10.22 -4.42
N LYS A 32 6.85 11.39 -4.77
CA LYS A 32 7.57 12.67 -4.78
C LYS A 32 8.04 13.13 -3.40
N ASN A 33 7.23 12.87 -2.38
CA ASN A 33 7.53 13.33 -1.02
C ASN A 33 8.25 12.26 -0.20
N GLN A 34 9.55 12.15 -0.39
CA GLN A 34 10.37 11.19 0.32
C GLN A 34 10.62 11.54 1.80
N ALA A 35 10.29 12.77 2.22
CA ALA A 35 10.49 13.20 3.61
C ALA A 35 9.69 12.33 4.61
N ASP A 36 8.57 11.76 4.15
CA ASP A 36 7.72 10.90 4.97
C ASP A 36 8.23 9.45 5.06
N LEU A 37 9.23 9.08 4.26
CA LEU A 37 9.81 7.75 4.24
C LEU A 37 10.86 7.56 5.35
N LYS A 38 10.53 7.95 6.58
CA LYS A 38 11.43 7.70 7.71
C LYS A 38 11.60 6.19 7.90
N LYS A 39 12.87 5.75 8.06
CA LYS A 39 13.15 4.35 8.40
C LYS A 39 12.37 3.97 9.66
N PRO A 40 11.58 2.91 9.64
CA PRO A 40 10.86 2.48 10.82
C PRO A 40 11.85 2.10 11.92
N LYS A 41 11.56 2.52 13.15
CA LYS A 41 12.23 1.94 14.31
C LYS A 41 11.50 0.65 14.63
N TYR A 42 12.12 -0.47 14.30
CA TYR A 42 11.56 -1.77 14.65
C TYR A 42 11.60 -1.95 16.16
N LYS A 43 10.45 -2.17 16.76
CA LYS A 43 10.31 -2.79 18.07
C LYS A 43 10.15 -4.29 17.85
N ASN A 44 10.27 -5.09 18.90
CA ASN A 44 10.02 -6.53 18.83
C ASN A 44 8.66 -6.79 18.15
N LEU A 45 8.70 -7.50 17.03
CA LEU A 45 7.51 -7.88 16.28
C LEU A 45 7.17 -9.31 16.69
N GLU A 46 6.11 -9.46 17.50
CA GLU A 46 5.79 -10.74 18.15
C GLU A 46 4.98 -11.68 17.26
N ILE A 47 4.18 -11.13 16.34
CA ILE A 47 3.34 -11.93 15.44
C ILE A 47 4.04 -12.33 14.14
N TRP A 48 5.21 -11.77 13.87
CA TRP A 48 5.96 -12.01 12.63
C TRP A 48 7.19 -12.87 12.91
N LYS A 49 7.42 -13.85 12.02
CA LYS A 49 8.63 -14.70 12.09
C LYS A 49 9.87 -13.87 11.72
N ASP A 50 11.00 -14.22 12.30
CA ASP A 50 12.30 -13.69 11.90
C ASP A 50 12.52 -13.88 10.39
N GLY A 51 13.12 -12.87 9.75
CA GLY A 51 13.36 -12.88 8.31
C GLY A 51 12.19 -12.33 7.48
N TRP A 52 11.15 -11.76 8.10
CA TRP A 52 10.03 -11.13 7.39
C TRP A 52 10.49 -10.02 6.42
N GLU A 53 11.64 -9.39 6.68
CA GLU A 53 12.23 -8.37 5.81
C GLU A 53 12.64 -8.93 4.44
N THR A 54 12.81 -10.24 4.34
CA THR A 54 13.16 -10.94 3.09
C THR A 54 11.94 -11.37 2.28
N ILE A 55 10.73 -11.15 2.80
CA ILE A 55 9.50 -11.47 2.08
C ILE A 55 9.42 -10.59 0.83
N MET A 56 9.42 -11.25 -0.34
CA MET A 56 9.31 -10.58 -1.63
C MET A 56 7.84 -10.41 -1.99
N LEU A 57 7.38 -9.16 -2.04
CA LEU A 57 6.07 -8.86 -2.61
C LEU A 57 6.18 -8.82 -4.15
N GLY A 58 5.07 -9.16 -4.82
CA GLY A 58 4.98 -9.08 -6.28
C GLY A 58 5.27 -7.67 -6.80
N ALA A 59 5.78 -7.58 -8.02
CA ALA A 59 5.98 -6.31 -8.68
C ALA A 59 4.63 -5.64 -9.00
N PHE A 60 4.58 -4.32 -8.92
CA PHE A 60 3.43 -3.54 -9.38
C PHE A 60 3.49 -3.30 -10.90
N PRO A 61 2.37 -2.96 -11.56
CA PRO A 61 2.31 -2.70 -13.00
C PRO A 61 3.29 -1.65 -13.48
N LYS A 62 3.76 -1.77 -14.72
CA LYS A 62 4.70 -0.86 -15.38
C LYS A 62 4.27 -0.57 -16.82
N GLY A 63 4.81 0.51 -17.37
CA GLY A 63 4.53 0.89 -18.77
C GLY A 63 3.04 1.09 -19.05
N ASP A 64 2.54 0.52 -20.12
CA ASP A 64 1.15 0.67 -20.56
C ASP A 64 0.12 0.08 -19.59
N ASP A 65 0.51 -0.89 -18.77
CA ASP A 65 -0.38 -1.47 -17.76
C ASP A 65 -0.67 -0.48 -16.61
N VAL A 66 0.23 0.49 -16.38
CA VAL A 66 -0.01 1.57 -15.42
C VAL A 66 -1.14 2.48 -15.90
N LYS A 67 -1.21 2.78 -17.20
CA LYS A 67 -2.32 3.59 -17.76
C LYS A 67 -3.65 2.89 -17.56
N LYS A 68 -3.73 1.60 -17.88
CA LYS A 68 -4.94 0.79 -17.66
C LYS A 68 -5.37 0.78 -16.18
N GLU A 69 -4.39 0.64 -15.27
CA GLU A 69 -4.67 0.70 -13.83
C GLU A 69 -5.22 2.06 -13.41
N ILE A 70 -4.67 3.17 -13.95
CA ILE A 70 -5.17 4.52 -13.66
C ILE A 70 -6.60 4.71 -14.20
N GLU A 71 -6.86 4.25 -15.42
CA GLU A 71 -8.19 4.29 -16.05
C GLU A 71 -9.20 3.47 -15.23
N GLU A 72 -8.82 2.28 -14.78
CA GLU A 72 -9.65 1.43 -13.93
C GLU A 72 -9.97 2.10 -12.58
N VAL A 73 -8.96 2.64 -11.89
CA VAL A 73 -9.17 3.37 -10.63
C VAL A 73 -10.06 4.59 -10.87
N GLN A 74 -9.87 5.32 -11.98
CA GLN A 74 -10.70 6.47 -12.30
C GLN A 74 -12.17 6.08 -12.58
N SER A 75 -12.41 4.92 -13.22
CA SER A 75 -13.78 4.45 -13.42
C SER A 75 -14.47 4.17 -12.09
N TYR A 76 -13.80 3.50 -11.15
CA TYR A 76 -14.36 3.28 -9.80
C TYR A 76 -14.68 4.59 -9.07
N VAL A 77 -13.84 5.61 -9.22
CA VAL A 77 -14.11 6.92 -8.60
C VAL A 77 -15.32 7.60 -9.22
N ASN A 78 -15.43 7.55 -10.56
CA ASN A 78 -16.52 8.19 -11.29
C ASN A 78 -17.88 7.50 -11.05
N ASP A 79 -17.88 6.17 -10.98
CA ASP A 79 -19.07 5.34 -10.86
C ASP A 79 -19.50 5.11 -9.40
N ALA A 80 -18.71 5.61 -8.44
CA ALA A 80 -18.96 5.39 -7.02
C ALA A 80 -20.29 6.00 -6.57
N THR A 81 -21.15 5.18 -6.00
CA THR A 81 -22.40 5.61 -5.34
C THR A 81 -22.09 6.39 -4.05
N ASP A 82 -23.09 7.11 -3.53
CA ASP A 82 -22.90 7.83 -2.26
C ASP A 82 -22.66 6.87 -1.09
N GLU A 83 -23.25 5.68 -1.13
CA GLU A 83 -23.00 4.62 -0.15
C GLU A 83 -21.54 4.15 -0.23
N GLN A 84 -21.00 3.89 -1.42
CA GLN A 84 -19.60 3.50 -1.61
C GLN A 84 -18.63 4.60 -1.17
N LYS A 85 -18.97 5.88 -1.40
CA LYS A 85 -18.17 7.01 -0.89
C LYS A 85 -18.15 7.06 0.63
N GLU A 86 -19.27 6.76 1.28
CA GLU A 86 -19.34 6.70 2.74
C GLU A 86 -18.56 5.49 3.28
N GLN A 87 -18.69 4.33 2.63
CA GLN A 87 -17.88 3.15 2.94
C GLN A 87 -16.38 3.45 2.85
N TYR A 88 -15.97 4.14 1.79
CA TYR A 88 -14.58 4.57 1.62
C TYR A 88 -14.10 5.47 2.76
N LYS A 89 -14.90 6.46 3.18
CA LYS A 89 -14.55 7.36 4.30
C LYS A 89 -14.40 6.60 5.62
N ASN A 90 -15.29 5.66 5.89
CA ASN A 90 -15.24 4.86 7.11
C ASN A 90 -13.98 4.01 7.15
N SER A 91 -13.67 3.31 6.05
CA SER A 91 -12.46 2.48 5.94
C SER A 91 -11.16 3.30 5.88
N ASP A 92 -11.18 4.55 5.35
CA ASP A 92 -10.01 5.42 5.38
C ASP A 92 -9.68 5.91 6.79
N ARG A 93 -10.72 6.16 7.60
CA ARG A 93 -10.58 6.58 9.00
C ARG A 93 -10.14 5.44 9.91
N ASP A 94 -10.71 4.25 9.71
CA ASP A 94 -10.45 3.04 10.48
C ASP A 94 -10.36 1.85 9.52
N SER A 95 -9.15 1.32 9.34
CA SER A 95 -8.90 0.24 8.38
C SER A 95 -9.66 -1.05 8.73
N THR A 96 -10.04 -1.23 9.99
CA THR A 96 -10.73 -2.41 10.51
C THR A 96 -12.23 -2.18 10.75
N TYR A 97 -12.76 -1.01 10.38
CA TYR A 97 -14.15 -0.63 10.60
C TYR A 97 -15.15 -1.73 10.23
N TYR A 98 -15.06 -2.29 9.03
CA TYR A 98 -16.01 -3.30 8.56
C TYR A 98 -15.85 -4.67 9.23
N ILE A 99 -14.67 -4.98 9.74
CA ILE A 99 -14.46 -6.18 10.56
C ILE A 99 -15.18 -6.01 11.89
N LYS A 100 -15.02 -4.87 12.54
CA LYS A 100 -15.72 -4.54 13.80
C LYS A 100 -17.23 -4.56 13.63
N GLU A 101 -17.75 -3.97 12.55
CA GLU A 101 -19.19 -4.01 12.23
C GLU A 101 -19.68 -5.44 11.97
N TYR A 102 -18.89 -6.28 11.30
CA TYR A 102 -19.22 -7.68 11.09
C TYR A 102 -19.26 -8.43 12.43
N LEU A 103 -18.23 -8.30 13.27
CA LEU A 103 -18.18 -8.98 14.58
C LEU A 103 -19.37 -8.56 15.46
N LYS A 104 -19.72 -7.28 15.50
CA LYS A 104 -20.90 -6.79 16.21
C LYS A 104 -22.20 -7.40 15.68
N LYS A 105 -22.37 -7.44 14.36
CA LYS A 105 -23.56 -7.98 13.71
C LYS A 105 -23.77 -9.47 14.00
N GLU A 106 -22.68 -10.22 14.05
CA GLU A 106 -22.70 -11.66 14.36
C GLU A 106 -22.64 -11.96 15.86
N GLU A 107 -22.76 -10.92 16.71
CA GLU A 107 -22.68 -11.02 18.18
C GLU A 107 -21.42 -11.72 18.69
N LEU A 108 -20.29 -11.53 17.97
CA LEU A 108 -18.98 -12.06 18.32
C LEU A 108 -18.20 -11.06 19.16
N ASP A 109 -17.64 -11.52 20.27
CA ASP A 109 -16.84 -10.66 21.15
C ASP A 109 -15.53 -10.24 20.45
N TYR A 110 -15.16 -8.99 20.61
CA TYR A 110 -13.86 -8.49 20.17
C TYR A 110 -13.32 -7.44 21.16
N ASP A 111 -12.02 -7.30 21.15
CA ASP A 111 -11.29 -6.36 22.01
C ASP A 111 -10.54 -5.35 21.15
N GLU A 112 -10.83 -4.06 21.39
CA GLU A 112 -10.20 -2.95 20.64
C GLU A 112 -8.68 -2.92 20.86
N ASP A 113 -8.20 -3.20 22.07
CA ASP A 113 -6.77 -3.20 22.39
C ASP A 113 -6.04 -4.31 21.59
N THR A 114 -6.69 -5.45 21.40
CA THR A 114 -6.19 -6.56 20.56
C THR A 114 -6.13 -6.15 19.10
N ILE A 115 -7.15 -5.47 18.58
CA ILE A 115 -7.16 -4.97 17.20
C ILE A 115 -6.04 -3.95 17.01
N GLU A 116 -5.92 -2.95 17.89
CA GLU A 116 -4.86 -1.94 17.81
C GLU A 116 -3.47 -2.56 17.88
N TYR A 117 -3.27 -3.55 18.76
CA TYR A 117 -2.02 -4.31 18.85
C TYR A 117 -1.67 -4.98 17.52
N LEU A 118 -2.61 -5.68 16.89
CA LEU A 118 -2.39 -6.36 15.61
C LEU A 118 -2.07 -5.35 14.49
N GLU A 119 -2.77 -4.22 14.44
CA GLU A 119 -2.49 -3.15 13.49
C GLU A 119 -1.08 -2.56 13.71
N ASP A 120 -0.70 -2.34 14.96
CA ASP A 120 0.62 -1.82 15.32
C ASP A 120 1.75 -2.76 14.93
N GLN A 121 1.54 -4.06 15.03
CA GLN A 121 2.49 -5.08 14.56
C GLN A 121 2.65 -5.04 13.03
N CYS A 122 1.65 -4.61 12.28
CA CYS A 122 1.71 -4.49 10.81
C CYS A 122 2.45 -3.21 10.36
N LYS A 123 2.37 -2.12 11.12
CA LYS A 123 2.89 -0.79 10.72
C LYS A 123 4.37 -0.80 10.30
N PRO A 124 5.31 -1.43 11.02
CA PRO A 124 6.71 -1.48 10.62
C PRO A 124 6.93 -2.20 9.29
N ILE A 125 6.23 -3.31 9.08
CA ILE A 125 6.34 -4.14 7.88
C ILE A 125 5.81 -3.40 6.65
N ILE A 126 4.62 -2.82 6.77
CA ILE A 126 4.03 -1.98 5.73
C ILE A 126 5.00 -0.86 5.35
N LYS A 127 5.58 -0.19 6.35
CA LYS A 127 6.50 0.92 6.14
C LYS A 127 7.82 0.48 5.51
N HIS A 128 8.36 -0.68 5.90
CA HIS A 128 9.55 -1.26 5.27
C HIS A 128 9.33 -1.47 3.78
N HIS A 129 8.25 -2.16 3.40
CA HIS A 129 7.96 -2.43 2.00
C HIS A 129 7.58 -1.16 1.22
N LYS A 130 6.85 -0.22 1.83
CA LYS A 130 6.57 1.08 1.21
C LYS A 130 7.86 1.83 0.88
N ASN A 131 8.84 1.81 1.79
CA ASN A 131 10.14 2.44 1.57
C ASN A 131 10.93 1.73 0.47
N HIS A 132 10.84 0.40 0.41
CA HIS A 132 11.52 -0.40 -0.62
C HIS A 132 10.95 -0.13 -2.02
N PHE A 133 9.63 -0.21 -2.19
CA PHE A 133 8.99 -0.02 -3.48
C PHE A 133 8.84 1.45 -3.87
N ASN A 134 8.66 2.33 -2.92
CA ASN A 134 8.43 3.78 -3.08
C ASN A 134 7.47 4.12 -4.23
N ARG A 135 6.40 3.33 -4.39
CA ARG A 135 5.46 3.46 -5.50
C ARG A 135 4.65 4.74 -5.40
N ALA A 136 4.62 5.51 -6.47
CA ALA A 136 3.79 6.71 -6.59
C ALA A 136 2.29 6.38 -6.45
N ARG A 137 1.52 7.36 -5.99
CA ARG A 137 0.06 7.27 -5.93
C ARG A 137 -0.56 7.44 -7.32
N PRO A 138 -1.73 6.85 -7.58
CA PRO A 138 -2.40 6.96 -8.88
C PRO A 138 -2.53 8.40 -9.39
N TYR A 139 -2.89 9.34 -8.52
CA TYR A 139 -3.01 10.74 -8.90
C TYR A 139 -1.69 11.41 -9.34
N GLN A 140 -0.56 11.00 -8.76
CA GLN A 140 0.77 11.50 -9.14
C GLN A 140 1.20 10.94 -10.50
N VAL A 141 0.86 9.68 -10.75
CA VAL A 141 1.12 9.03 -12.04
C VAL A 141 0.25 9.64 -13.13
N ALA A 142 -1.04 9.83 -12.87
CA ALA A 142 -1.97 10.47 -13.79
C ALA A 142 -1.53 11.89 -14.17
N GLU A 143 -1.11 12.70 -13.18
CA GLU A 143 -0.55 14.05 -13.42
C GLU A 143 0.66 13.99 -14.37
N LYS A 144 1.55 13.02 -14.19
CA LYS A 144 2.76 12.89 -15.00
C LYS A 144 2.46 12.41 -16.43
N LEU A 145 1.40 11.63 -16.60
CA LEU A 145 0.94 11.12 -17.90
C LEU A 145 -0.05 12.05 -18.60
N ASP A 146 -0.29 13.24 -18.05
CA ASP A 146 -1.29 14.21 -18.54
C ASP A 146 -2.70 13.58 -18.66
N MET A 147 -3.03 12.70 -17.72
CA MET A 147 -4.35 12.07 -17.61
C MET A 147 -5.20 12.81 -16.59
N GLY A 148 -6.44 13.14 -16.97
CA GLY A 148 -7.41 13.66 -16.01
C GLY A 148 -7.67 12.65 -14.90
N PHE A 149 -7.54 13.05 -13.63
CA PHE A 149 -7.75 12.16 -12.50
C PHE A 149 -8.47 12.87 -11.35
N SER A 150 -9.66 12.35 -11.03
CA SER A 150 -10.40 12.73 -9.83
C SER A 150 -10.08 11.77 -8.68
N ARG A 151 -10.09 12.26 -7.45
CA ARG A 151 -9.85 11.42 -6.28
C ARG A 151 -10.70 11.85 -5.10
N PHE A 152 -10.97 10.93 -4.20
CA PHE A 152 -11.40 11.27 -2.86
C PHE A 152 -10.19 11.78 -2.06
N ILE A 153 -10.36 12.93 -1.41
CA ILE A 153 -9.28 13.49 -0.57
C ILE A 153 -9.27 12.74 0.74
N THR A 154 -8.12 12.17 1.09
CA THR A 154 -7.89 11.46 2.33
C THR A 154 -6.61 11.92 3.01
N GLU A 155 -6.56 11.80 4.32
CA GLU A 155 -5.36 12.11 5.10
C GLU A 155 -4.28 11.03 4.96
N THR A 156 -4.67 9.80 4.66
CA THR A 156 -3.79 8.64 4.59
C THR A 156 -2.97 8.58 3.30
N SER A 157 -3.30 9.38 2.29
CA SER A 157 -2.63 9.39 0.98
C SER A 157 -1.26 10.09 0.94
N LYS A 158 -0.60 10.25 2.08
CA LYS A 158 0.71 10.96 2.22
C LYS A 158 1.93 10.02 2.13
N THR A 159 1.73 8.72 2.00
CA THR A 159 2.80 7.72 1.92
C THR A 159 2.73 6.98 0.59
N PRO A 160 3.80 6.24 0.18
CA PRO A 160 3.76 5.43 -1.04
C PRO A 160 2.53 4.52 -1.10
N SER A 161 2.07 4.21 -2.33
CA SER A 161 0.82 3.48 -2.53
C SER A 161 0.92 1.98 -2.23
N TYR A 162 2.13 1.39 -2.31
CA TYR A 162 2.30 -0.06 -2.24
C TYR A 162 3.33 -0.49 -1.18
N PRO A 163 3.02 -1.53 -0.38
CA PRO A 163 1.71 -2.16 -0.23
C PRO A 163 0.69 -1.24 0.47
N SER A 164 -0.60 -1.58 0.33
CA SER A 164 -1.67 -0.85 1.03
C SER A 164 -1.73 -1.26 2.50
N GLY A 165 -1.65 -0.28 3.41
CA GLY A 165 -1.89 -0.49 4.84
C GLY A 165 -3.31 -0.96 5.12
N HIS A 166 -4.30 -0.32 4.45
CA HIS A 166 -5.72 -0.67 4.52
C HIS A 166 -6.07 -2.05 3.92
N THR A 167 -5.10 -2.77 3.40
CA THR A 167 -5.25 -4.17 3.00
C THR A 167 -4.56 -5.09 4.00
N VAL A 168 -3.34 -4.76 4.41
CA VAL A 168 -2.55 -5.64 5.29
C VAL A 168 -3.11 -5.70 6.70
N GLN A 169 -3.43 -4.55 7.29
CA GLN A 169 -3.94 -4.48 8.67
C GLN A 169 -5.26 -5.24 8.84
N PRO A 170 -6.33 -4.93 8.08
CA PRO A 170 -7.59 -5.66 8.24
C PRO A 170 -7.46 -7.14 7.87
N TYR A 171 -6.59 -7.51 6.93
CA TYR A 171 -6.35 -8.92 6.63
C TYR A 171 -5.80 -9.67 7.84
N VAL A 172 -4.82 -9.11 8.55
CA VAL A 172 -4.23 -9.75 9.75
C VAL A 172 -5.27 -9.84 10.87
N VAL A 173 -6.07 -8.79 11.07
CA VAL A 173 -7.15 -8.79 12.07
C VAL A 173 -8.22 -9.82 11.72
N ALA A 174 -8.65 -9.88 10.45
CA ALA A 174 -9.62 -10.88 9.99
C ALA A 174 -9.09 -12.31 10.16
N GLU A 175 -7.83 -12.55 9.83
CA GLU A 175 -7.18 -13.86 10.01
C GLU A 175 -7.12 -14.27 11.49
N TYR A 176 -6.88 -13.32 12.39
CA TYR A 176 -6.91 -13.58 13.83
C TYR A 176 -8.31 -14.01 14.29
N TYR A 177 -9.35 -13.21 13.97
CA TYR A 177 -10.70 -13.50 14.39
C TYR A 177 -11.31 -14.73 13.72
N SER A 178 -10.94 -15.04 12.47
CA SER A 178 -11.37 -16.28 11.80
C SER A 178 -10.84 -17.56 12.46
N LYS A 179 -9.72 -17.47 13.17
CA LYS A 179 -9.21 -18.59 13.98
C LYS A 179 -9.86 -18.69 15.35
N LEU A 180 -10.30 -17.56 15.87
CA LEU A 180 -11.00 -17.52 17.15
C LEU A 180 -12.46 -17.96 17.00
N TYR A 181 -13.08 -17.65 15.87
CA TYR A 181 -14.48 -17.96 15.51
C TYR A 181 -14.51 -18.74 14.19
N PRO A 182 -14.16 -20.04 14.18
CA PRO A 182 -14.07 -20.87 12.98
C PRO A 182 -15.44 -21.20 12.35
#